data_f9d1329cb5cf8533f5eec237e919c6b5
#
_entry.id   f9d1329cb5cf8533f5eec237e919c6b5
#
_cell.length_a   1.000
_cell.length_b   1.000
_cell.length_c   1.000
_cell.angle_alpha   90.00
_cell.angle_beta   90.00
_cell.angle_gamma   90.00
#
_symmetry.space_group_name_H-M   'P 1'
#
loop_
_entity.id
_entity.type
_entity.pdbx_description
1 polymer ?
#
loop_
_entity_poly.entity_id
_entity_poly.type
_entity_poly.pdbx_seq_one_letter_code
_entity_poly.pdbx_strand_id
1 'polypeptide(L)'
;MTIPKFKNFNIEAYKPGKSKIKKLKKIIKLSANESALGMSPRAKKIISDKKLKLERYPDGKSELLRREISKKYKCNSNKIICGAGSDEVIQMICQLYLNPKDEVIVPQYSFLMYRIYANIVGAKVVFAKELKFKISVSEIINKVTKKTKIVFLANPNNPTGTYLTKKELLELRKKLNKNILLVVDDAYAEYMKNKDYKSGLDLFKN
;
A
#
# COMPACT_ATOMS: atom_id res chain seq x y z
N MET A 1 15.72 16.58 35.30
CA MET A 1 14.78 15.60 34.67
C MET A 1 15.41 15.07 33.39
N THR A 2 15.62 13.76 33.30
CA THR A 2 16.13 13.13 32.07
C THR A 2 14.95 12.86 31.14
N ILE A 3 14.94 13.48 29.97
CA ILE A 3 13.94 13.21 28.93
C ILE A 3 14.21 11.79 28.38
N PRO A 4 13.18 10.93 28.24
CA PRO A 4 13.35 9.62 27.63
C PRO A 4 13.93 9.74 26.22
N LYS A 5 14.96 8.96 25.92
CA LYS A 5 15.54 8.91 24.58
C LYS A 5 14.58 8.17 23.63
N PHE A 6 14.19 8.81 22.54
CA PHE A 6 13.45 8.12 21.48
C PHE A 6 14.37 7.15 20.72
N LYS A 7 13.79 6.11 20.15
CA LYS A 7 14.53 5.16 19.33
C LYS A 7 15.11 5.87 18.10
N ASN A 8 16.44 5.77 17.92
CA ASN A 8 17.06 6.29 16.72
C ASN A 8 16.93 5.23 15.63
N PHE A 9 16.10 5.50 14.63
CA PHE A 9 15.95 4.64 13.47
C PHE A 9 16.81 5.20 12.34
N ASN A 10 17.67 4.39 11.76
CA ASN A 10 18.35 4.73 10.51
C ASN A 10 17.36 4.55 9.34
N ILE A 11 16.39 5.46 9.25
CA ILE A 11 15.34 5.44 8.22
C ILE A 11 15.65 6.57 7.24
N GLU A 12 15.80 6.21 5.97
CA GLU A 12 15.90 7.19 4.89
C GLU A 12 14.55 7.93 4.78
N ALA A 13 14.59 9.25 4.97
CA ALA A 13 13.39 10.07 4.87
C ALA A 13 12.82 10.04 3.45
N TYR A 14 11.50 9.91 3.34
CA TYR A 14 10.82 10.07 2.07
C TYR A 14 11.04 11.48 1.50
N LYS A 15 11.59 11.56 0.29
CA LYS A 15 11.81 12.82 -0.43
C LYS A 15 10.73 12.98 -1.50
N PRO A 16 9.68 13.77 -1.26
CA PRO A 16 8.65 13.99 -2.26
C PRO A 16 9.22 14.75 -3.47
N GLY A 17 8.62 14.52 -4.63
CA GLY A 17 8.98 15.27 -5.83
C GLY A 17 8.73 16.78 -5.66
N LYS A 18 9.61 17.59 -6.26
CA LYS A 18 9.54 19.04 -6.18
C LYS A 18 8.28 19.59 -6.84
N SER A 19 7.50 20.38 -6.12
CA SER A 19 6.30 21.06 -6.62
C SER A 19 6.57 22.46 -7.14
N LYS A 20 7.74 23.04 -6.82
CA LYS A 20 8.18 24.37 -7.27
C LYS A 20 9.64 24.31 -7.69
N ILE A 21 9.94 24.92 -8.82
CA ILE A 21 11.32 25.13 -9.30
C ILE A 21 11.50 26.64 -9.44
N LYS A 22 12.55 27.19 -8.80
CA LYS A 22 12.86 28.62 -8.90
C LYS A 22 12.95 29.04 -10.36
N LYS A 23 12.35 30.17 -10.72
CA LYS A 23 12.31 30.80 -12.06
C LYS A 23 11.35 30.18 -13.09
N LEU A 24 10.60 29.12 -12.78
CA LEU A 24 9.58 28.59 -13.70
C LEU A 24 8.18 29.02 -13.27
N LYS A 25 7.44 29.70 -14.17
CA LYS A 25 6.07 30.15 -13.93
C LYS A 25 5.03 29.01 -14.00
N LYS A 26 5.31 27.96 -14.77
CA LYS A 26 4.40 26.82 -14.96
C LYS A 26 5.20 25.50 -14.92
N ILE A 27 4.80 24.60 -14.05
CA ILE A 27 5.44 23.29 -13.85
C ILE A 27 4.39 22.22 -14.05
N ILE A 28 4.73 21.19 -14.84
CA ILE A 28 3.96 19.96 -14.92
C ILE A 28 4.63 18.95 -13.98
N LYS A 29 3.99 18.67 -12.84
CA LYS A 29 4.51 17.74 -11.83
C LYS A 29 4.06 16.32 -12.18
N LEU A 30 5.02 15.45 -12.49
CA LEU A 30 4.78 14.03 -12.83
C LEU A 30 5.39 13.06 -11.80
N SER A 31 5.88 13.57 -10.67
CA SER A 31 6.71 12.81 -9.73
C SER A 31 5.97 12.21 -8.55
N ALA A 32 4.64 12.36 -8.45
CA ALA A 32 3.86 11.90 -7.29
C ALA A 32 2.58 11.14 -7.66
N ASN A 33 2.45 10.71 -8.91
CA ASN A 33 1.28 9.98 -9.43
C ASN A 33 -0.06 10.71 -9.16
N GLU A 34 -0.03 12.05 -9.10
CA GLU A 34 -1.22 12.88 -8.92
C GLU A 34 -2.11 12.81 -10.18
N SER A 35 -3.44 12.89 -10.01
CA SER A 35 -4.36 12.88 -11.13
C SER A 35 -4.22 14.14 -11.98
N ALA A 36 -3.78 14.00 -13.23
CA ALA A 36 -3.70 15.12 -14.18
C ALA A 36 -5.09 15.69 -14.53
N LEU A 37 -6.15 14.91 -14.38
CA LEU A 37 -7.54 15.31 -14.61
C LEU A 37 -8.17 16.01 -13.41
N GLY A 38 -7.49 16.03 -12.27
CA GLY A 38 -8.00 16.61 -11.02
C GLY A 38 -9.10 15.76 -10.39
N MET A 39 -9.91 16.40 -9.58
CA MET A 39 -11.01 15.79 -8.85
C MET A 39 -12.25 15.59 -9.73
N SER A 40 -13.00 14.51 -9.52
CA SER A 40 -14.26 14.32 -10.23
C SER A 40 -15.24 15.46 -9.96
N PRO A 41 -16.03 15.92 -10.95
CA PRO A 41 -17.00 16.99 -10.75
C PRO A 41 -18.04 16.67 -9.65
N ARG A 42 -18.42 15.41 -9.50
CA ARG A 42 -19.36 14.96 -8.44
C ARG A 42 -18.74 15.12 -7.05
N ALA A 43 -17.49 14.70 -6.86
CA ALA A 43 -16.76 14.86 -5.59
C ALA A 43 -16.56 16.35 -5.27
N LYS A 44 -16.17 17.16 -6.27
CA LYS A 44 -16.03 18.61 -6.11
C LYS A 44 -17.32 19.27 -5.64
N LYS A 45 -18.47 18.89 -6.22
CA LYS A 45 -19.78 19.41 -5.82
C LYS A 45 -20.07 19.11 -4.34
N ILE A 46 -19.82 17.89 -3.87
CA ILE A 46 -20.06 17.50 -2.48
C ILE A 46 -19.17 18.29 -1.52
N ILE A 47 -17.86 18.39 -1.83
CA ILE A 47 -16.90 19.14 -0.97
C ILE A 47 -17.25 20.63 -0.91
N SER A 48 -17.80 21.20 -2.00
CA SER A 48 -18.22 22.60 -2.05
C SER A 48 -19.60 22.83 -1.43
N ASP A 49 -20.27 21.78 -0.93
CA ASP A 49 -21.60 21.92 -0.31
C ASP A 49 -21.48 22.56 1.08
N LYS A 50 -22.06 23.74 1.25
CA LYS A 50 -22.09 24.47 2.52
C LYS A 50 -22.84 23.73 3.65
N LYS A 51 -23.53 22.62 3.35
CA LYS A 51 -24.23 21.80 4.34
C LYS A 51 -23.33 20.76 5.03
N LEU A 52 -22.06 20.64 4.60
CA LEU A 52 -21.09 19.79 5.29
C LEU A 52 -20.88 20.30 6.72
N LYS A 53 -21.13 19.45 7.70
CA LYS A 53 -20.93 19.74 9.13
C LYS A 53 -19.55 19.30 9.58
N LEU A 54 -18.53 20.04 9.15
CA LEU A 54 -17.13 19.69 9.44
C LEU A 54 -16.76 19.83 10.93
N GLU A 55 -17.58 20.53 11.70
CA GLU A 55 -17.46 20.69 13.15
C GLU A 55 -17.85 19.43 13.95
N ARG A 56 -18.38 18.41 13.30
CA ARG A 56 -18.78 17.15 13.95
C ARG A 56 -17.71 16.09 13.80
N TYR A 57 -17.57 15.25 14.82
CA TYR A 57 -16.76 14.06 14.72
C TYR A 57 -17.24 13.15 13.58
N PRO A 58 -16.33 12.59 12.78
CA PRO A 58 -16.69 11.62 11.76
C PRO A 58 -17.16 10.31 12.42
N ASP A 59 -17.91 9.50 11.64
CA ASP A 59 -18.23 8.14 12.04
C ASP A 59 -16.95 7.29 12.13
N GLY A 60 -16.58 6.92 13.36
CA GLY A 60 -15.36 6.15 13.63
C GLY A 60 -15.35 4.75 13.01
N LYS A 61 -16.52 4.24 12.58
CA LYS A 61 -16.63 2.96 11.87
C LYS A 61 -16.64 3.09 10.36
N SER A 62 -16.73 4.33 9.82
CA SER A 62 -16.84 4.62 8.38
C SER A 62 -17.93 3.78 7.69
N GLU A 63 -19.09 3.60 8.33
CA GLU A 63 -20.12 2.64 7.89
C GLU A 63 -20.64 2.92 6.48
N LEU A 64 -20.91 4.18 6.16
CA LEU A 64 -21.37 4.56 4.82
C LEU A 64 -20.32 4.24 3.75
N LEU A 65 -19.06 4.59 3.99
CA LEU A 65 -17.97 4.33 3.05
C LEU A 65 -17.75 2.82 2.86
N ARG A 66 -17.69 2.05 3.95
CA ARG A 66 -17.56 0.59 3.91
C ARG A 66 -18.70 -0.08 3.14
N ARG A 67 -19.93 0.40 3.31
CA ARG A 67 -21.10 -0.09 2.59
C ARG A 67 -21.00 0.17 1.10
N GLU A 68 -20.60 1.37 0.69
CA GLU A 68 -20.45 1.71 -0.72
C GLU A 68 -19.27 0.95 -1.38
N ILE A 69 -18.15 0.78 -0.68
CA ILE A 69 -17.04 -0.08 -1.13
C ILE A 69 -17.54 -1.52 -1.30
N SER A 70 -18.25 -2.05 -0.31
CA SER A 70 -18.83 -3.40 -0.34
C SER A 70 -19.72 -3.63 -1.56
N LYS A 71 -20.61 -2.67 -1.87
CA LYS A 71 -21.47 -2.72 -3.06
C LYS A 71 -20.65 -2.70 -4.35
N LYS A 72 -19.70 -1.75 -4.46
CA LYS A 72 -18.88 -1.59 -5.67
C LYS A 72 -18.07 -2.83 -5.98
N TYR A 73 -17.40 -3.41 -4.98
CA TYR A 73 -16.47 -4.51 -5.17
C TYR A 73 -17.07 -5.89 -4.83
N LYS A 74 -18.36 -5.95 -4.47
CA LYS A 74 -19.09 -7.19 -4.11
C LYS A 74 -18.35 -8.00 -3.05
N CYS A 75 -17.94 -7.36 -1.96
CA CYS A 75 -17.25 -7.96 -0.83
C CYS A 75 -17.97 -7.65 0.49
N ASN A 76 -17.64 -8.38 1.56
CA ASN A 76 -18.29 -8.20 2.86
C ASN A 76 -17.80 -6.90 3.53
N SER A 77 -18.74 -5.99 3.87
CA SER A 77 -18.43 -4.73 4.55
C SER A 77 -17.73 -4.92 5.91
N ASN A 78 -17.99 -6.04 6.61
CA ASN A 78 -17.33 -6.34 7.89
C ASN A 78 -15.85 -6.74 7.73
N LYS A 79 -15.40 -7.00 6.51
CA LYS A 79 -13.99 -7.27 6.18
C LYS A 79 -13.26 -6.03 5.64
N ILE A 80 -13.85 -4.84 5.75
CA ILE A 80 -13.28 -3.58 5.26
C ILE A 80 -12.86 -2.71 6.44
N ILE A 81 -11.64 -2.22 6.39
CA ILE A 81 -11.10 -1.20 7.28
C ILE A 81 -10.77 0.02 6.42
N CYS A 82 -11.14 1.22 6.89
CA CYS A 82 -10.79 2.47 6.25
C CYS A 82 -9.67 3.17 7.02
N GLY A 83 -8.77 3.81 6.29
CA GLY A 83 -7.69 4.63 6.83
C GLY A 83 -7.42 5.84 5.96
N ALA A 84 -6.53 6.71 6.37
CA ALA A 84 -6.05 7.86 5.60
C ALA A 84 -5.11 7.39 4.46
N GLY A 85 -5.71 6.73 3.47
CA GLY A 85 -5.00 6.07 2.37
C GLY A 85 -4.39 4.73 2.77
N SER A 86 -3.70 4.10 1.82
CA SER A 86 -3.00 2.82 2.06
C SER A 86 -1.88 2.95 3.09
N ASP A 87 -1.30 4.13 3.23
CA ASP A 87 -0.22 4.43 4.17
C ASP A 87 -0.60 4.07 5.61
N GLU A 88 -1.73 4.57 6.10
CA GLU A 88 -2.20 4.26 7.45
C GLU A 88 -2.56 2.78 7.61
N VAL A 89 -3.15 2.17 6.58
CA VAL A 89 -3.47 0.73 6.60
C VAL A 89 -2.20 -0.12 6.68
N ILE A 90 -1.15 0.22 5.93
CA ILE A 90 0.16 -0.46 5.99
C ILE A 90 0.77 -0.31 7.39
N GLN A 91 0.69 0.90 7.98
CA GLN A 91 1.15 1.14 9.34
C GLN A 91 0.41 0.25 10.36
N MET A 92 -0.93 0.21 10.29
CA MET A 92 -1.74 -0.64 11.17
C MET A 92 -1.38 -2.12 11.02
N ILE A 93 -1.19 -2.62 9.79
CA ILE A 93 -0.77 -4.00 9.54
C ILE A 93 0.58 -4.28 10.20
N CYS A 94 1.57 -3.40 10.03
CA CYS A 94 2.86 -3.58 10.66
C CYS A 94 2.76 -3.60 12.20
N GLN A 95 1.99 -2.70 12.78
CA GLN A 95 1.80 -2.63 14.23
C GLN A 95 1.08 -3.85 14.82
N LEU A 96 0.14 -4.44 14.08
CA LEU A 96 -0.66 -5.58 14.56
C LEU A 96 0.04 -6.93 14.39
N TYR A 97 0.87 -7.10 13.36
CA TYR A 97 1.39 -8.42 12.97
C TYR A 97 2.89 -8.58 13.19
N LEU A 98 3.63 -7.51 13.51
CA LEU A 98 5.09 -7.57 13.61
C LEU A 98 5.57 -7.29 15.03
N ASN A 99 6.57 -8.06 15.43
CA ASN A 99 7.39 -7.81 16.60
C ASN A 99 8.84 -7.51 16.20
N PRO A 100 9.66 -6.93 17.07
CA PRO A 100 11.09 -6.84 16.85
C PRO A 100 11.68 -8.21 16.53
N LYS A 101 12.57 -8.27 15.51
CA LYS A 101 13.21 -9.49 14.97
C LYS A 101 12.36 -10.34 14.01
N ASP A 102 11.05 -10.06 13.85
CA ASP A 102 10.29 -10.64 12.73
C ASP A 102 10.84 -10.13 11.39
N GLU A 103 10.61 -10.86 10.32
CA GLU A 103 11.07 -10.50 8.99
C GLU A 103 9.89 -10.16 8.08
N VAL A 104 10.08 -9.10 7.30
CA VAL A 104 9.15 -8.64 6.26
C VAL A 104 9.85 -8.69 4.92
N ILE A 105 9.27 -9.41 3.95
CA ILE A 105 9.79 -9.45 2.60
C ILE A 105 9.14 -8.34 1.78
N VAL A 106 9.95 -7.55 1.09
CA VAL A 106 9.51 -6.52 0.14
C VAL A 106 10.30 -6.64 -1.15
N PRO A 107 9.70 -6.39 -2.32
CA PRO A 107 10.47 -6.28 -3.56
C PRO A 107 11.44 -5.11 -3.50
N GLN A 108 12.56 -5.22 -4.19
CA GLN A 108 13.68 -4.26 -4.09
C GLN A 108 13.28 -2.83 -4.52
N TYR A 109 12.49 -2.71 -5.58
CA TYR A 109 12.01 -1.44 -6.14
C TYR A 109 10.52 -1.24 -5.90
N SER A 110 10.06 -1.45 -4.67
CA SER A 110 8.66 -1.28 -4.29
C SER A 110 8.41 -0.02 -3.47
N PHE A 111 7.14 0.20 -3.13
CA PHE A 111 6.73 1.37 -2.37
C PHE A 111 7.49 1.48 -1.03
N LEU A 112 8.07 2.65 -0.81
CA LEU A 112 9.01 2.92 0.29
C LEU A 112 8.38 2.68 1.67
N MET A 113 7.07 2.93 1.82
CA MET A 113 6.43 2.90 3.13
C MET A 113 6.38 1.50 3.75
N TYR A 114 6.41 0.43 2.96
CA TYR A 114 6.49 -0.93 3.51
C TYR A 114 7.71 -1.10 4.42
N ARG A 115 8.88 -0.67 3.93
CA ARG A 115 10.13 -0.79 4.71
C ARG A 115 10.21 0.20 5.87
N ILE A 116 9.63 1.39 5.71
CA ILE A 116 9.62 2.40 6.78
C ILE A 116 8.82 1.89 7.97
N TYR A 117 7.56 1.46 7.76
CA TYR A 117 6.72 0.99 8.86
C TYR A 117 7.21 -0.32 9.47
N ALA A 118 7.77 -1.23 8.69
CA ALA A 118 8.42 -2.43 9.22
C ALA A 118 9.59 -2.09 10.15
N ASN A 119 10.45 -1.14 9.74
CA ASN A 119 11.59 -0.69 10.56
C ASN A 119 11.13 0.03 11.85
N ILE A 120 10.07 0.83 11.82
CA ILE A 120 9.53 1.54 13.00
C ILE A 120 9.15 0.57 14.11
N VAL A 121 8.57 -0.58 13.77
CA VAL A 121 8.23 -1.61 14.75
C VAL A 121 9.41 -2.53 15.11
N GLY A 122 10.60 -2.32 14.52
CA GLY A 122 11.81 -3.09 14.79
C GLY A 122 11.90 -4.41 14.02
N ALA A 123 11.06 -4.63 13.02
CA ALA A 123 11.15 -5.80 12.15
C ALA A 123 12.28 -5.65 11.14
N LYS A 124 12.85 -6.77 10.71
CA LYS A 124 13.90 -6.80 9.70
C LYS A 124 13.31 -6.82 8.31
N VAL A 125 13.70 -5.86 7.49
CA VAL A 125 13.32 -5.83 6.07
C VAL A 125 14.25 -6.72 5.26
N VAL A 126 13.68 -7.64 4.50
CA VAL A 126 14.38 -8.56 3.59
C VAL A 126 13.96 -8.24 2.16
N PHE A 127 14.93 -7.85 1.33
CA PHE A 127 14.66 -7.51 -0.06
C PHE A 127 14.66 -8.74 -0.96
N ALA A 128 13.58 -8.92 -1.73
CA ALA A 128 13.53 -9.85 -2.85
C ALA A 128 13.96 -9.12 -4.14
N LYS A 129 14.90 -9.68 -4.88
CA LYS A 129 15.37 -9.10 -6.15
C LYS A 129 14.24 -9.10 -7.18
N GLU A 130 14.22 -8.05 -7.97
CA GLU A 130 13.35 -7.96 -9.14
C GLU A 130 14.14 -8.32 -10.41
N LEU A 131 13.49 -9.03 -11.33
CA LEU A 131 14.07 -9.39 -12.61
C LEU A 131 13.57 -8.41 -13.68
N LYS A 132 14.46 -7.60 -14.23
CA LYS A 132 14.10 -6.53 -15.20
C LYS A 132 12.98 -5.62 -14.66
N PHE A 133 13.13 -5.19 -13.40
CA PHE A 133 12.16 -4.36 -12.66
C PHE A 133 10.77 -5.01 -12.43
N LYS A 134 10.63 -6.29 -12.70
CA LYS A 134 9.42 -7.04 -12.39
C LYS A 134 9.62 -7.88 -11.12
N ILE A 135 8.62 -7.91 -10.26
CA ILE A 135 8.58 -8.75 -9.07
C ILE A 135 8.73 -10.21 -9.48
N SER A 136 9.59 -10.95 -8.80
CA SER A 136 9.84 -12.37 -9.05
C SER A 136 9.29 -13.23 -7.91
N VAL A 137 8.37 -14.13 -8.24
CA VAL A 137 7.80 -15.10 -7.28
C VAL A 137 8.88 -15.97 -6.68
N SER A 138 9.81 -16.48 -7.48
CA SER A 138 10.92 -17.33 -7.00
C SER A 138 11.83 -16.59 -6.03
N GLU A 139 12.17 -15.33 -6.33
CA GLU A 139 13.01 -14.52 -5.45
C GLU A 139 12.34 -14.24 -4.10
N ILE A 140 11.02 -13.99 -4.08
CA ILE A 140 10.27 -13.84 -2.82
C ILE A 140 10.34 -15.15 -2.03
N ILE A 141 10.03 -16.28 -2.65
CA ILE A 141 10.00 -17.59 -1.97
C ILE A 141 11.38 -17.97 -1.43
N ASN A 142 12.46 -17.72 -2.19
CA ASN A 142 13.83 -17.98 -1.76
C ASN A 142 14.27 -17.16 -0.53
N LYS A 143 13.57 -16.06 -0.22
CA LYS A 143 13.84 -15.21 0.96
C LYS A 143 13.02 -15.59 2.18
N VAL A 144 12.05 -16.50 2.05
CA VAL A 144 11.20 -16.92 3.17
C VAL A 144 12.02 -17.69 4.20
N THR A 145 11.88 -17.28 5.46
CA THR A 145 12.46 -17.96 6.62
C THR A 145 11.39 -18.27 7.66
N LYS A 146 11.74 -18.95 8.75
CA LYS A 146 10.84 -19.17 9.91
C LYS A 146 10.42 -17.86 10.60
N LYS A 147 11.16 -16.76 10.39
CA LYS A 147 10.90 -15.43 10.97
C LYS A 147 10.01 -14.56 10.07
N THR A 148 9.79 -14.96 8.82
CA THR A 148 8.96 -14.21 7.89
C THR A 148 7.52 -14.18 8.36
N LYS A 149 6.95 -12.98 8.53
CA LYS A 149 5.55 -12.76 8.94
C LYS A 149 4.72 -12.13 7.84
N ILE A 150 5.30 -11.21 7.08
CA ILE A 150 4.57 -10.46 6.04
C ILE A 150 5.37 -10.47 4.75
N VAL A 151 4.67 -10.59 3.63
CA VAL A 151 5.14 -10.25 2.29
C VAL A 151 4.28 -9.10 1.79
N PHE A 152 4.88 -7.93 1.56
CA PHE A 152 4.22 -6.81 0.89
C PHE A 152 4.58 -6.82 -0.60
N LEU A 153 3.60 -6.54 -1.44
CA LEU A 153 3.82 -6.23 -2.85
C LEU A 153 2.73 -5.31 -3.38
N ALA A 154 3.10 -4.35 -4.21
CA ALA A 154 2.17 -3.56 -5.00
C ALA A 154 1.91 -4.25 -6.34
N ASN A 155 0.67 -4.33 -6.79
CA ASN A 155 0.31 -4.96 -8.05
C ASN A 155 -0.83 -4.22 -8.78
N PRO A 156 -0.53 -3.35 -9.75
CA PRO A 156 0.80 -3.10 -10.35
C PRO A 156 1.78 -2.41 -9.42
N ASN A 157 3.08 -2.63 -9.66
CA ASN A 157 4.14 -2.17 -8.79
C ASN A 157 4.42 -0.66 -8.94
N ASN A 158 4.58 0.02 -7.83
CA ASN A 158 5.06 1.40 -7.75
C ASN A 158 6.51 1.38 -7.26
N PRO A 159 7.51 1.93 -8.00
CA PRO A 159 7.37 2.82 -9.15
C PRO A 159 7.49 2.16 -10.53
N THR A 160 7.74 0.85 -10.64
CA THR A 160 8.17 0.21 -11.89
C THR A 160 7.06 0.06 -12.94
N GLY A 161 5.79 0.10 -12.53
CA GLY A 161 4.64 -0.10 -13.41
C GLY A 161 4.47 -1.54 -13.90
N THR A 162 5.37 -2.45 -13.51
CA THR A 162 5.27 -3.87 -13.83
C THR A 162 4.25 -4.57 -12.93
N TYR A 163 3.78 -5.75 -13.32
CA TYR A 163 2.78 -6.47 -12.53
C TYR A 163 3.01 -7.98 -12.55
N LEU A 164 2.48 -8.64 -11.54
CA LEU A 164 2.29 -10.09 -11.53
C LEU A 164 0.96 -10.42 -12.19
N THR A 165 0.97 -11.40 -13.08
CA THR A 165 -0.23 -11.97 -13.67
C THR A 165 -1.07 -12.69 -12.61
N LYS A 166 -2.36 -12.95 -12.91
CA LYS A 166 -3.22 -13.79 -12.08
C LYS A 166 -2.54 -15.11 -11.69
N LYS A 167 -1.89 -15.79 -12.67
CA LYS A 167 -1.21 -17.07 -12.44
C LYS A 167 -0.06 -16.92 -11.44
N GLU A 168 0.79 -15.92 -11.64
CA GLU A 168 1.96 -15.66 -10.77
C GLU A 168 1.52 -15.28 -9.34
N LEU A 169 0.46 -14.47 -9.17
CA LEU A 169 -0.03 -14.08 -7.86
C LEU A 169 -0.64 -15.26 -7.09
N LEU A 170 -1.39 -16.11 -7.77
CA LEU A 170 -1.93 -17.34 -7.19
C LEU A 170 -0.82 -18.35 -6.85
N GLU A 171 0.20 -18.46 -7.71
CA GLU A 171 1.38 -19.29 -7.45
C GLU A 171 2.12 -18.82 -6.20
N LEU A 172 2.35 -17.50 -6.07
CA LEU A 172 2.96 -16.92 -4.87
C LEU A 172 2.18 -17.30 -3.63
N ARG A 173 0.85 -17.08 -3.60
CA ARG A 173 0.03 -17.43 -2.44
C ARG A 173 0.08 -18.93 -2.11
N LYS A 174 0.07 -19.80 -3.12
CA LYS A 174 0.14 -21.26 -2.95
C LYS A 174 1.46 -21.71 -2.33
N LYS A 175 2.58 -21.06 -2.72
CA LYS A 175 3.93 -21.40 -2.24
C LYS A 175 4.25 -20.80 -0.86
N LEU A 176 3.59 -19.72 -0.48
CA LEU A 176 3.78 -19.13 0.85
C LEU A 176 3.09 -19.97 1.92
N ASN A 177 3.78 -20.14 3.06
CA ASN A 177 3.19 -20.74 4.25
C ASN A 177 1.91 -19.97 4.65
N LYS A 178 0.91 -20.69 5.16
CA LYS A 178 -0.37 -20.11 5.62
C LYS A 178 -0.19 -19.11 6.76
N ASN A 179 0.87 -19.21 7.54
CA ASN A 179 1.20 -18.31 8.64
C ASN A 179 1.84 -16.99 8.18
N ILE A 180 2.10 -16.82 6.88
CA ILE A 180 2.65 -15.60 6.31
C ILE A 180 1.52 -14.78 5.71
N LEU A 181 1.37 -13.55 6.17
CA LEU A 181 0.42 -12.61 5.62
C LEU A 181 0.94 -12.09 4.26
N LEU A 182 0.18 -12.33 3.20
CA LEU A 182 0.43 -11.71 1.89
C LEU A 182 -0.43 -10.45 1.79
N VAL A 183 0.21 -9.31 1.70
CA VAL A 183 -0.45 -8.01 1.49
C VAL A 183 -0.25 -7.59 0.04
N VAL A 184 -1.34 -7.50 -0.70
CA VAL A 184 -1.36 -7.05 -2.09
C VAL A 184 -1.92 -5.63 -2.10
N ASP A 185 -1.07 -4.66 -2.47
CA ASP A 185 -1.46 -3.27 -2.59
C ASP A 185 -1.97 -3.01 -4.02
N ASP A 186 -3.28 -2.85 -4.11
CA ASP A 186 -4.02 -2.66 -5.36
C ASP A 186 -4.26 -1.16 -5.69
N ALA A 187 -3.48 -0.23 -5.14
CA ALA A 187 -3.68 1.22 -5.30
C ALA A 187 -3.80 1.68 -6.77
N TYR A 188 -3.25 0.92 -7.69
CA TYR A 188 -3.28 1.21 -9.12
C TYR A 188 -4.03 0.16 -9.96
N ALA A 189 -4.82 -0.71 -9.33
CA ALA A 189 -5.51 -1.81 -10.02
C ALA A 189 -6.47 -1.32 -11.13
N GLU A 190 -7.14 -0.19 -10.92
CA GLU A 190 -8.10 0.36 -11.88
C GLU A 190 -7.45 0.87 -13.18
N TYR A 191 -6.14 1.10 -13.21
CA TYR A 191 -5.42 1.45 -14.43
C TYR A 191 -5.11 0.25 -15.33
N MET A 192 -5.27 -0.97 -14.80
CA MET A 192 -4.91 -2.20 -15.52
C MET A 192 -5.99 -2.61 -16.53
N LYS A 193 -5.57 -2.85 -17.77
CA LYS A 193 -6.43 -3.33 -18.86
C LYS A 193 -6.02 -4.71 -19.39
N ASN A 194 -4.93 -5.26 -18.86
CA ASN A 194 -4.37 -6.53 -19.30
C ASN A 194 -5.28 -7.70 -18.91
N LYS A 195 -5.56 -8.59 -19.84
CA LYS A 195 -6.48 -9.73 -19.65
C LYS A 195 -5.97 -10.76 -18.63
N ASP A 196 -4.66 -10.88 -18.51
CA ASP A 196 -3.98 -11.78 -17.57
C ASP A 196 -3.75 -11.20 -16.17
N TYR A 197 -4.11 -9.91 -15.95
CA TYR A 197 -4.11 -9.26 -14.66
C TYR A 197 -5.42 -9.52 -13.90
N LYS A 198 -5.31 -9.66 -12.59
CA LYS A 198 -6.42 -9.58 -11.63
C LYS A 198 -5.92 -8.94 -10.35
N SER A 199 -6.77 -8.09 -9.75
CA SER A 199 -6.48 -7.48 -8.46
C SER A 199 -6.42 -8.51 -7.33
N GLY A 200 -5.70 -8.20 -6.26
CA GLY A 200 -5.69 -9.02 -5.06
C GLY A 200 -7.10 -9.17 -4.49
N LEU A 201 -7.89 -8.10 -4.52
CA LEU A 201 -9.28 -8.15 -4.08
C LEU A 201 -10.11 -9.15 -4.89
N ASP A 202 -10.00 -9.14 -6.22
CA ASP A 202 -10.75 -10.08 -7.07
C ASP A 202 -10.39 -11.55 -6.84
N LEU A 203 -9.14 -11.80 -6.43
CA LEU A 203 -8.64 -13.16 -6.21
C LEU A 203 -8.92 -13.70 -4.81
N PHE A 204 -8.99 -12.82 -3.79
CA PHE A 204 -8.95 -13.24 -2.38
C PHE A 204 -10.12 -12.71 -1.52
N LYS A 205 -11.14 -12.09 -2.11
CA LYS A 205 -12.28 -11.48 -1.39
C LYS A 205 -13.24 -12.46 -0.72
N ASN A 206 -13.18 -13.74 -1.02
CA ASN A 206 -14.06 -14.80 -0.49
C ASN A 206 -13.42 -15.54 0.68
#